data_fcd30ebcaec40c225e9a2e58d38fa417
#
_entry.id   fcd30ebcaec40c225e9a2e58d38fa417
#
_cell.length_a   1.000
_cell.length_b   1.000
_cell.length_c   1.000
_cell.angle_alpha   90.00
_cell.angle_beta   90.00
_cell.angle_gamma   90.00
#
_symmetry.space_group_name_H-M   'P 1'
#
loop_
_entity.id
_entity.type
_entity.pdbx_description
1 polymer ?
#
loop_
_entity_poly.entity_id
_entity_poly.type
_entity_poly.pdbx_seq_one_letter_code
_entity_poly.pdbx_strand_id
1 'polypeptide(L)'
;NLEKYNFSIGFFGANGIGTEREFTTPDPEEAAVKKKALRHSNRAIVLADKSKFNQISSVKFADIQEAEIITEQLDDIRYRTLTTIKEVFS
;
A
#
# COMPACT_ATOMS: atom_id res chain seq x y z
N ASN A 1 11.96 14.09 13.22
CA ASN A 1 11.75 14.64 11.91
C ASN A 1 12.00 13.58 10.84
N LEU A 2 10.94 13.20 10.13
CA LEU A 2 11.02 12.15 9.12
C LEU A 2 11.98 12.47 7.99
N GLU A 3 12.22 13.72 7.71
CA GLU A 3 13.12 14.11 6.63
C GLU A 3 14.57 13.77 6.90
N LYS A 4 14.93 13.60 8.16
CA LYS A 4 16.29 13.23 8.56
C LYS A 4 16.51 11.74 8.64
N TYR A 5 15.44 10.96 8.60
CA TYR A 5 15.51 9.52 8.78
C TYR A 5 14.95 8.81 7.56
N ASN A 6 15.77 7.95 6.99
CA ASN A 6 15.34 7.07 5.91
C ASN A 6 15.12 5.70 6.52
N PHE A 7 13.91 5.20 6.36
CA PHE A 7 13.59 3.84 6.79
C PHE A 7 14.04 2.86 5.72
N SER A 8 14.69 1.78 6.13
CA SER A 8 15.07 0.73 5.18
C SER A 8 13.84 0.05 4.62
N ILE A 9 12.89 -0.31 5.49
CA ILE A 9 11.63 -0.94 5.10
C ILE A 9 10.52 -0.31 5.92
N GLY A 10 9.45 0.12 5.24
CA GLY A 10 8.24 0.59 5.89
C GLY A 10 7.09 -0.36 5.60
N PHE A 11 6.30 -0.70 6.62
CA PHE A 11 5.11 -1.52 6.50
C PHE A 11 3.87 -0.67 6.72
N PHE A 12 2.89 -0.79 5.82
CA PHE A 12 1.69 0.05 5.85
C PHE A 12 0.45 -0.80 5.66
N GLY A 13 -0.64 -0.39 6.29
CA GLY A 13 -1.96 -0.93 6.01
C GLY A 13 -2.68 -0.05 5.01
N ALA A 14 -3.63 -0.62 4.28
CA ALA A 14 -4.53 0.11 3.39
C ALA A 14 -5.95 -0.41 3.59
N ASN A 15 -6.93 0.50 3.52
CA ASN A 15 -8.34 0.11 3.59
C ASN A 15 -8.89 -0.27 2.21
N GLY A 16 -8.27 0.26 1.16
CA GLY A 16 -8.64 -0.08 -0.20
C GLY A 16 -7.43 -0.10 -1.12
N ILE A 17 -7.47 -1.01 -2.08
CA ILE A 17 -6.47 -1.16 -3.13
C ILE A 17 -7.22 -1.25 -4.46
N GLY A 18 -6.98 -0.29 -5.35
CA GLY A 18 -7.67 -0.21 -6.64
C GLY A 18 -6.75 -0.43 -7.82
N THR A 19 -7.31 -0.95 -8.92
CA THR A 19 -6.57 -1.15 -10.17
C THR A 19 -6.21 0.16 -10.86
N GLU A 20 -6.81 1.26 -10.46
CA GLU A 20 -6.52 2.59 -10.97
C GLU A 20 -5.33 3.23 -10.26
N ARG A 21 -4.44 2.40 -9.74
CA ARG A 21 -3.16 2.76 -9.14
C ARG A 21 -3.30 3.50 -7.81
N GLU A 22 -4.18 2.99 -6.93
CA GLU A 22 -4.44 3.66 -5.67
C GLU A 22 -4.34 2.76 -4.45
N PHE A 23 -3.67 3.28 -3.42
CA PHE A 23 -3.85 2.83 -2.05
C PHE A 23 -4.65 3.89 -1.31
N THR A 24 -5.72 3.49 -0.63
CA THR A 24 -6.63 4.43 0.02
C THR A 24 -6.90 4.11 1.49
N THR A 25 -7.26 5.15 2.24
CA THR A 25 -7.68 5.07 3.63
C THR A 25 -8.79 6.10 3.85
N PRO A 26 -9.70 5.91 4.83
CA PRO A 26 -10.78 6.87 5.04
C PRO A 26 -10.35 8.18 5.72
N ASP A 27 -9.23 8.18 6.43
CA ASP A 27 -8.82 9.32 7.25
C ASP A 27 -7.75 10.18 6.57
N PRO A 28 -8.03 11.47 6.29
CA PRO A 28 -7.05 12.37 5.66
C PRO A 28 -5.76 12.54 6.47
N GLU A 29 -5.84 12.60 7.80
CA GLU A 29 -4.66 12.74 8.62
C GLU A 29 -3.79 11.50 8.56
N GLU A 30 -4.40 10.33 8.62
CA GLU A 30 -3.70 9.06 8.47
C GLU A 30 -3.08 8.94 7.09
N ALA A 31 -3.78 9.38 6.05
CA ALA A 31 -3.26 9.39 4.69
C ALA A 31 -2.00 10.24 4.56
N ALA A 32 -2.02 11.43 5.16
CA ALA A 32 -0.88 12.33 5.13
C ALA A 32 0.35 11.73 5.83
N VAL A 33 0.16 11.10 6.97
CA VAL A 33 1.25 10.44 7.72
C VAL A 33 1.80 9.26 6.92
N LYS A 34 0.93 8.42 6.37
CA LYS A 34 1.34 7.27 5.56
C LYS A 34 2.11 7.69 4.32
N LYS A 35 1.62 8.70 3.63
CA LYS A 35 2.27 9.23 2.43
C LYS A 35 3.69 9.69 2.73
N LYS A 36 3.87 10.44 3.80
CA LYS A 36 5.17 10.94 4.20
C LYS A 36 6.13 9.81 4.59
N ALA A 37 5.67 8.90 5.42
CA ALA A 37 6.48 7.76 5.86
C ALA A 37 6.86 6.85 4.68
N LEU A 38 5.94 6.62 3.76
CA LEU A 38 6.20 5.80 2.58
C LEU A 38 7.28 6.40 1.70
N ARG A 39 7.23 7.71 1.48
CA ARG A 39 8.23 8.42 0.67
C ARG A 39 9.63 8.39 1.28
N HIS A 40 9.73 8.27 2.59
CA HIS A 40 11.00 8.19 3.30
C HIS A 40 11.47 6.76 3.55
N SER A 41 10.79 5.79 3.01
CA SER A 41 11.20 4.38 3.08
C SER A 41 11.96 4.01 1.81
N ASN A 42 13.06 3.29 1.95
CA ASN A 42 13.78 2.76 0.80
C ASN A 42 12.95 1.69 0.11
N ARG A 43 12.19 0.96 0.89
CA ARG A 43 11.30 -0.07 0.40
C ARG A 43 10.00 -0.01 1.19
N ALA A 44 8.89 0.15 0.50
CA ALA A 44 7.57 0.23 1.13
C ALA A 44 6.78 -1.04 0.83
N ILE A 45 6.14 -1.58 1.85
CA ILE A 45 5.35 -2.81 1.74
C ILE A 45 3.97 -2.54 2.34
N VAL A 46 2.93 -2.80 1.56
CA VAL A 46 1.55 -2.75 2.03
C VAL A 46 1.11 -4.16 2.40
N LEU A 47 0.65 -4.32 3.64
CA LEU A 47 0.09 -5.56 4.13
C LEU A 47 -1.43 -5.48 4.01
N ALA A 48 -2.03 -6.39 3.27
CA ALA A 48 -3.47 -6.36 3.07
C ALA A 48 -4.03 -7.77 2.90
N ASP A 49 -5.20 -8.01 3.47
CA ASP A 49 -5.93 -9.23 3.16
C ASP A 49 -6.68 -9.07 1.84
N LYS A 50 -7.18 -10.17 1.30
CA LYS A 50 -7.81 -10.17 -0.01
C LYS A 50 -9.07 -9.30 -0.11
N SER A 51 -9.71 -9.00 1.03
CA SER A 51 -10.92 -8.17 1.03
C SER A 51 -10.65 -6.70 0.69
N LYS A 52 -9.39 -6.28 0.75
CA LYS A 52 -9.01 -4.88 0.47
C LYS A 52 -8.87 -4.59 -1.01
N PHE A 53 -8.67 -5.62 -1.84
CA PHE A 53 -8.53 -5.44 -3.29
C PHE A 53 -9.87 -5.05 -3.91
N ASN A 54 -9.81 -4.15 -4.89
CA ASN A 54 -10.97 -3.62 -5.59
C ASN A 54 -11.91 -2.83 -4.69
N GLN A 55 -11.39 -2.32 -3.57
CA GLN A 55 -12.10 -1.41 -2.67
C GLN A 55 -11.46 -0.03 -2.74
N ILE A 56 -12.25 1.01 -2.60
CA ILE A 56 -11.78 2.38 -2.62
C ILE A 56 -12.32 3.10 -1.39
N SER A 57 -11.41 3.63 -0.58
CA SER A 57 -11.76 4.52 0.52
C SER A 57 -11.64 5.99 0.08
N SER A 58 -11.91 6.91 0.99
CA SER A 58 -12.09 8.33 0.65
C SER A 58 -10.82 9.03 0.22
N VAL A 59 -9.66 8.63 0.73
CA VAL A 59 -8.42 9.39 0.56
C VAL A 59 -7.30 8.49 0.04
N LYS A 60 -6.72 8.89 -1.08
CA LYS A 60 -5.54 8.23 -1.64
C LYS A 60 -4.31 8.66 -0.86
N PHE A 61 -3.44 7.71 -0.52
CA PHE A 61 -2.15 8.04 0.09
C PHE A 61 -0.94 7.64 -0.76
N ALA A 62 -1.10 6.81 -1.76
CA ALA A 62 -0.02 6.44 -2.68
C ALA A 62 -0.55 5.80 -3.95
N ASP A 63 0.24 5.87 -5.01
CA ASP A 63 0.02 5.09 -6.23
C ASP A 63 0.45 3.65 -5.99
N ILE A 64 -0.16 2.73 -6.73
CA ILE A 64 0.08 1.30 -6.49
C ILE A 64 1.53 0.89 -6.74
N GLN A 65 2.21 1.52 -7.67
CA GLN A 65 3.62 1.19 -7.95
C GLN A 65 4.58 1.71 -6.89
N GLU A 66 4.12 2.52 -5.95
CA GLU A 66 4.99 3.05 -4.88
C GLU A 66 5.29 2.03 -3.79
N ALA A 67 4.60 0.92 -3.76
CA ALA A 67 4.82 -0.10 -2.73
C ALA A 67 4.62 -1.51 -3.29
N GLU A 68 5.29 -2.46 -2.66
CA GLU A 68 5.02 -3.88 -2.87
C GLU A 68 3.81 -4.26 -2.01
N ILE A 69 3.13 -5.34 -2.36
CA ILE A 69 1.99 -5.82 -1.59
C ILE A 69 2.28 -7.24 -1.09
N ILE A 70 2.02 -7.46 0.19
CA ILE A 70 2.00 -8.80 0.76
C ILE A 70 0.57 -9.10 1.17
N THR A 71 0.03 -10.19 0.63
CA THR A 71 -1.33 -10.63 0.89
C THR A 71 -1.36 -12.15 1.07
N GLU A 72 -2.42 -12.67 1.67
CA GLU A 72 -2.59 -14.11 1.81
C GLU A 72 -2.92 -14.79 0.48
N GLN A 73 -3.70 -14.12 -0.36
CA GLN A 73 -4.13 -14.64 -1.65
C GLN A 73 -4.53 -13.51 -2.58
N LEU A 74 -4.04 -13.56 -3.81
CA LEU A 74 -4.42 -12.60 -4.84
C LEU A 74 -5.37 -13.29 -5.81
N ASP A 75 -6.62 -12.83 -5.85
CA ASP A 75 -7.62 -13.35 -6.78
C ASP A 75 -7.56 -12.63 -8.13
N ASP A 76 -7.27 -11.33 -8.12
CA ASP A 76 -7.25 -10.50 -9.32
C ASP A 76 -5.83 -10.33 -9.83
N ILE A 77 -5.47 -11.09 -10.86
CA ILE A 77 -4.11 -11.11 -11.40
C ILE A 77 -3.68 -9.79 -12.07
N ARG A 78 -4.62 -8.88 -12.34
CA ARG A 78 -4.28 -7.58 -12.95
C ARG A 78 -3.29 -6.79 -12.10
N TYR A 79 -3.33 -6.96 -10.78
CA TYR A 79 -2.41 -6.28 -9.87
C TYR A 79 -0.95 -6.66 -10.08
N ARG A 80 -0.67 -7.85 -10.61
CA ARG A 80 0.71 -8.30 -10.83
C ARG A 80 1.44 -7.48 -11.89
N THR A 81 0.71 -6.83 -12.79
CA THR A 81 1.31 -5.95 -13.79
C THR A 81 1.53 -4.54 -13.26
N LEU A 82 0.95 -4.21 -12.10
CA LEU A 82 0.99 -2.86 -11.54
C LEU A 82 2.05 -2.72 -10.45
N THR A 83 2.30 -3.77 -9.70
CA THR A 83 3.32 -3.77 -8.66
C THR A 83 3.74 -5.21 -8.33
N THR A 84 4.77 -5.33 -7.51
CA THR A 84 5.21 -6.64 -7.00
C THR A 84 4.24 -7.13 -5.94
N ILE A 85 3.72 -8.34 -6.11
CA ILE A 85 2.78 -8.96 -5.18
C ILE A 85 3.41 -10.23 -4.64
N LYS A 86 3.40 -10.37 -3.32
CA LYS A 86 3.84 -11.58 -2.65
C LYS A 86 2.67 -12.19 -1.90
N GLU A 87 2.36 -13.44 -2.24
CA GLU A 87 1.32 -14.18 -1.55
C GLU A 87 1.96 -15.04 -0.46
N VAL A 88 1.37 -15.01 0.74
CA VAL A 88 1.83 -15.82 1.86
C VAL A 88 0.71 -16.77 2.27
N PHE A 89 1.01 -18.04 2.30
CA PHE A 89 0.06 -19.06 2.69
C PHE A 89 0.27 -19.41 4.16
N SER A 90 -0.83 -19.50 4.88
CA SER A 90 -0.78 -19.95 6.27
C SER A 90 -0.84 -21.47 6.36
#